data_9924e453348b5c62fec8ca101c07a906
#
_entry.id   9924e453348b5c62fec8ca101c07a906
#
_cell.length_a   1.000
_cell.length_b   1.000
_cell.length_c   1.000
_cell.angle_alpha   90.00
_cell.angle_beta   90.00
_cell.angle_gamma   90.00
#
_symmetry.space_group_name_H-M   'P 1'
#
loop_
_entity.id
_entity.type
_entity.pdbx_description
1 polymer ?
#
loop_
_entity_poly.entity_id
_entity_poly.type
_entity_poly.pdbx_seq_one_letter_code
_entity_poly.pdbx_strand_id
1 'polypeptide(L)'
;MAGVIDPRLGVRNKPIAKHHRGFGTDPHLCGQYSAAVVAGHRKAGIISTTKHFPGIGRITEDTDFKSAGITDDKTTRHDRYVESFRMAFDAGSEAVMIASAYYSKIDPGTLGLFSSKIMTDMLRGDFGYQGLIVSDDLGSSVSVFSVDGGHRASKFVSAGGDLAITADPLLAGPMIRALTSTATSASGKKRLVDAASHVINVKLAHSLTK
;
A
#
# COMPACT_ATOMS: atom_id res chain seq x y z
N MET A 1 5.06 11.40 -0.75
CA MET A 1 5.23 10.30 0.20
C MET A 1 4.56 10.67 1.52
N ALA A 2 3.61 9.91 2.04
CA ALA A 2 2.90 10.29 3.27
C ALA A 2 3.54 9.74 4.57
N GLY A 3 4.51 8.86 4.47
CA GLY A 3 5.10 8.21 5.64
C GLY A 3 5.84 9.15 6.56
N VAL A 4 5.53 9.08 7.86
CA VAL A 4 6.16 9.84 8.94
C VAL A 4 7.37 9.07 9.45
N ILE A 5 8.53 9.74 9.55
CA ILE A 5 9.76 9.13 10.07
C ILE A 5 9.75 9.22 11.60
N ASP A 6 10.01 8.11 12.31
CA ASP A 6 10.23 8.14 13.75
C ASP A 6 11.54 8.91 14.04
N PRO A 7 11.50 10.04 14.76
CA PRO A 7 12.68 10.87 15.00
C PRO A 7 13.78 10.14 15.77
N ARG A 8 13.43 9.09 16.53
CA ARG A 8 14.39 8.25 17.25
C ARG A 8 15.24 7.37 16.34
N LEU A 9 14.76 7.10 15.13
CA LEU A 9 15.51 6.32 14.13
C LEU A 9 16.41 7.23 13.28
N GLY A 10 15.92 8.42 12.88
CA GLY A 10 16.66 9.28 11.96
C GLY A 10 17.10 8.51 10.72
N VAL A 11 18.36 8.64 10.33
CA VAL A 11 18.95 7.96 9.15
C VAL A 11 18.99 6.44 9.24
N ARG A 12 18.76 5.84 10.43
CA ARG A 12 18.59 4.39 10.57
C ARG A 12 17.30 3.86 9.93
N ASN A 13 16.32 4.73 9.71
CA ASN A 13 15.20 4.40 8.85
C ASN A 13 15.68 4.45 7.38
N LYS A 14 16.11 3.31 6.86
CA LYS A 14 16.66 3.21 5.50
C LYS A 14 15.63 3.46 4.40
N PRO A 15 14.35 3.00 4.53
CA PRO A 15 13.42 3.12 3.41
C PRO A 15 12.97 4.56 3.11
N ILE A 16 13.02 5.48 4.08
CA ILE A 16 12.60 6.87 3.87
C ILE A 16 13.72 7.85 4.17
N ALA A 17 14.22 7.87 5.43
CA ALA A 17 15.11 8.93 5.89
C ALA A 17 16.47 8.89 5.18
N LYS A 18 17.06 7.71 4.98
CA LYS A 18 18.31 7.55 4.25
C LYS A 18 18.25 8.09 2.83
N HIS A 19 17.10 8.01 2.18
CA HIS A 19 16.89 8.44 0.79
C HIS A 19 16.26 9.83 0.68
N HIS A 20 16.13 10.58 1.80
CA HIS A 20 15.54 11.92 1.84
C HIS A 20 14.17 12.04 1.13
N ARG A 21 13.36 10.97 1.15
CA ARG A 21 12.08 10.90 0.45
C ARG A 21 10.83 11.05 1.34
N GLY A 22 11.02 11.56 2.57
CA GLY A 22 9.94 11.84 3.53
C GLY A 22 9.71 13.34 3.71
N PHE A 23 8.53 13.69 4.21
CA PHE A 23 8.18 15.09 4.55
C PHE A 23 8.59 15.47 5.98
N GLY A 24 9.14 14.56 6.77
CA GLY A 24 9.64 14.86 8.11
C GLY A 24 9.18 13.88 9.17
N THR A 25 9.17 14.35 10.43
CA THR A 25 8.93 13.56 11.63
C THR A 25 7.64 13.94 12.38
N ASP A 26 7.01 15.05 12.00
CA ASP A 26 5.73 15.48 12.57
C ASP A 26 4.58 14.93 11.72
N PRO A 27 3.66 14.12 12.29
CA PRO A 27 2.57 13.51 11.55
C PRO A 27 1.60 14.52 10.93
N HIS A 28 1.34 15.63 11.61
CA HIS A 28 0.40 16.65 11.11
C HIS A 28 1.00 17.38 9.90
N LEU A 29 2.25 17.84 10.01
CA LEU A 29 2.95 18.47 8.89
C LEU A 29 3.12 17.52 7.70
N CYS A 30 3.46 16.26 7.95
CA CYS A 30 3.54 15.25 6.88
C CYS A 30 2.19 15.07 6.18
N GLY A 31 1.09 15.07 6.92
CA GLY A 31 -0.27 15.03 6.37
C GLY A 31 -0.59 16.25 5.51
N GLN A 32 -0.29 17.46 6.00
CA GLN A 32 -0.50 18.71 5.26
C GLN A 32 0.30 18.76 3.95
N TYR A 33 1.58 18.41 3.97
CA TYR A 33 2.40 18.37 2.76
C TYR A 33 1.92 17.31 1.77
N SER A 34 1.51 16.13 2.27
CA SER A 34 0.93 15.08 1.42
C SER A 34 -0.35 15.57 0.74
N ALA A 35 -1.25 16.23 1.50
CA ALA A 35 -2.48 16.79 0.96
C ALA A 35 -2.21 17.88 -0.10
N ALA A 36 -1.22 18.76 0.14
CA ALA A 36 -0.83 19.79 -0.81
C ALA A 36 -0.31 19.20 -2.13
N VAL A 37 0.51 18.14 -2.07
CA VAL A 37 1.00 17.43 -3.27
C VAL A 37 -0.16 16.76 -4.01
N VAL A 38 -1.07 16.10 -3.30
CA VAL A 38 -2.27 15.48 -3.89
C VAL A 38 -3.13 16.53 -4.60
N ALA A 39 -3.40 17.65 -3.94
CA ALA A 39 -4.18 18.74 -4.53
C ALA A 39 -3.51 19.34 -5.80
N GLY A 40 -2.18 19.47 -5.79
CA GLY A 40 -1.41 19.90 -6.95
C GLY A 40 -1.50 18.92 -8.12
N HIS A 41 -1.33 17.62 -7.87
CA HIS A 41 -1.48 16.56 -8.87
C HIS A 41 -2.89 16.54 -9.47
N ARG A 42 -3.91 16.59 -8.60
CA ARG A 42 -5.31 16.61 -9.05
C ARG A 42 -5.61 17.82 -9.93
N LYS A 43 -5.10 19.01 -9.59
CA LYS A 43 -5.25 20.21 -10.43
C LYS A 43 -4.61 20.05 -11.80
N ALA A 44 -3.54 19.27 -11.90
CA ALA A 44 -2.84 18.95 -13.14
C ALA A 44 -3.42 17.74 -13.89
N GLY A 45 -4.49 17.09 -13.39
CA GLY A 45 -5.05 15.87 -13.97
C GLY A 45 -4.18 14.63 -13.80
N ILE A 46 -3.28 14.62 -12.79
CA ILE A 46 -2.35 13.51 -12.52
C ILE A 46 -2.89 12.68 -11.36
N ILE A 47 -3.01 11.37 -11.56
CA ILE A 47 -3.37 10.41 -10.51
C ILE A 47 -2.25 10.36 -9.46
N SER A 48 -2.62 10.56 -8.19
CA SER A 48 -1.67 10.48 -7.08
C SER A 48 -1.78 9.17 -6.32
N THR A 49 -0.64 8.62 -5.92
CA THR A 49 -0.56 7.43 -5.06
C THR A 49 0.08 7.79 -3.73
N THR A 50 -0.71 7.79 -2.66
CA THR A 50 -0.20 8.00 -1.29
C THR A 50 0.46 6.71 -0.78
N LYS A 51 1.70 6.82 -0.24
CA LYS A 51 2.47 5.61 0.12
C LYS A 51 3.45 5.81 1.26
N HIS A 52 3.81 4.72 1.92
CA HIS A 52 3.29 3.33 1.90
C HIS A 52 2.43 3.11 3.14
N PHE A 53 1.16 2.81 2.97
CA PHE A 53 0.22 2.64 4.09
C PHE A 53 0.47 1.30 4.82
N PRO A 54 0.43 1.23 6.15
CA PRO A 54 0.11 2.27 7.14
C PRO A 54 1.33 3.10 7.62
N GLY A 55 2.47 3.00 6.97
CA GLY A 55 3.68 3.78 7.23
C GLY A 55 4.92 2.90 7.43
N ILE A 56 6.05 3.28 6.83
CA ILE A 56 7.34 2.57 6.95
C ILE A 56 8.41 3.40 7.66
N GLY A 57 8.00 4.42 8.41
CA GLY A 57 8.91 5.32 9.13
C GLY A 57 9.47 4.76 10.43
N ARG A 58 8.99 3.60 10.88
CA ARG A 58 9.41 2.93 12.12
C ARG A 58 10.19 1.63 11.91
N ILE A 59 10.44 1.22 10.67
CA ILE A 59 11.31 0.10 10.35
C ILE A 59 12.73 0.58 10.06
N THR A 60 13.72 -0.29 10.19
CA THR A 60 15.13 0.07 10.03
C THR A 60 15.69 -0.35 8.68
N GLU A 61 15.18 -1.41 8.09
CA GLU A 61 15.67 -1.96 6.82
C GLU A 61 14.70 -1.66 5.67
N ASP A 62 15.26 -1.64 4.45
CA ASP A 62 14.49 -1.46 3.23
C ASP A 62 13.88 -2.80 2.81
N THR A 63 12.56 -2.80 2.60
CA THR A 63 11.76 -3.99 2.26
C THR A 63 12.12 -4.58 0.90
N ASP A 64 12.70 -3.78 0.00
CA ASP A 64 13.14 -4.25 -1.31
C ASP A 64 14.36 -5.16 -1.22
N PHE A 65 15.21 -4.95 -0.20
CA PHE A 65 16.50 -5.62 -0.09
C PHE A 65 16.61 -6.55 1.13
N LYS A 66 15.66 -6.53 2.06
CA LYS A 66 15.73 -7.28 3.32
C LYS A 66 14.40 -7.92 3.69
N SER A 67 14.48 -9.09 4.34
CA SER A 67 13.36 -9.77 4.99
C SER A 67 13.40 -9.63 6.53
N ALA A 68 14.49 -9.11 7.09
CA ALA A 68 14.65 -8.83 8.51
C ALA A 68 14.78 -7.33 8.75
N GLY A 69 14.40 -6.85 9.95
CA GLY A 69 14.41 -5.41 10.28
C GLY A 69 13.28 -4.61 9.62
N ILE A 70 12.29 -5.27 9.08
CA ILE A 70 11.11 -4.72 8.43
C ILE A 70 9.82 -4.86 9.27
N THR A 71 9.96 -5.11 10.58
CA THR A 71 8.84 -5.19 11.51
C THR A 71 8.67 -3.89 12.28
N ASP A 72 7.51 -3.29 12.19
CA ASP A 72 7.04 -2.21 13.04
C ASP A 72 6.29 -2.81 14.25
N ASP A 73 6.87 -2.66 15.43
CA ASP A 73 6.35 -3.16 16.70
C ASP A 73 5.59 -2.08 17.52
N LYS A 74 5.36 -0.90 16.93
CA LYS A 74 4.79 0.26 17.61
C LYS A 74 3.49 0.73 17.02
N THR A 75 3.37 0.75 15.71
CA THR A 75 2.19 1.27 15.02
C THR A 75 0.96 0.42 15.33
N THR A 76 -0.08 1.07 15.84
CA THR A 76 -1.40 0.51 16.10
C THR A 76 -2.40 1.01 15.07
N ARG A 77 -3.61 0.43 15.06
CA ARG A 77 -4.69 0.77 14.14
C ARG A 77 -5.06 2.27 14.14
N HIS A 78 -5.00 2.92 15.33
CA HIS A 78 -5.36 4.34 15.51
C HIS A 78 -4.14 5.19 15.88
N ASP A 79 -2.95 4.84 15.38
CA ASP A 79 -1.72 5.60 15.63
C ASP A 79 -1.73 6.92 14.85
N ARG A 80 -1.27 8.01 15.48
CA ARG A 80 -1.20 9.32 14.83
C ARG A 80 -0.34 9.34 13.55
N TYR A 81 0.59 8.38 13.40
CA TYR A 81 1.40 8.26 12.18
C TYR A 81 0.58 7.68 11.03
N VAL A 82 -0.40 6.82 11.36
CA VAL A 82 -1.38 6.31 10.38
C VAL A 82 -2.38 7.40 10.02
N GLU A 83 -2.83 8.19 10.99
CA GLU A 83 -3.76 9.31 10.77
C GLU A 83 -3.20 10.39 9.82
N SER A 84 -1.87 10.50 9.66
CA SER A 84 -1.27 11.41 8.67
C SER A 84 -1.72 11.15 7.23
N PHE A 85 -2.16 9.92 6.91
CA PHE A 85 -2.68 9.55 5.59
C PHE A 85 -4.07 10.15 5.32
N ARG A 86 -4.88 10.39 6.35
CA ARG A 86 -6.24 10.91 6.22
C ARG A 86 -6.28 12.22 5.43
N MET A 87 -5.39 13.16 5.74
CA MET A 87 -5.34 14.44 5.03
C MET A 87 -5.09 14.28 3.52
N ALA A 88 -4.26 13.31 3.12
CA ALA A 88 -4.04 13.02 1.70
C ALA A 88 -5.27 12.37 1.04
N PHE A 89 -5.99 11.50 1.78
CA PHE A 89 -7.22 10.89 1.31
C PHE A 89 -8.33 11.93 1.16
N ASP A 90 -8.48 12.82 2.14
CA ASP A 90 -9.46 13.93 2.12
C ASP A 90 -9.16 14.93 1.00
N ALA A 91 -7.88 15.12 0.63
CA ALA A 91 -7.48 15.91 -0.52
C ALA A 91 -7.75 15.22 -1.88
N GLY A 92 -8.21 13.96 -1.86
CA GLY A 92 -8.60 13.20 -3.04
C GLY A 92 -7.47 12.36 -3.64
N SER A 93 -6.59 11.77 -2.82
CA SER A 93 -5.64 10.76 -3.30
C SER A 93 -6.39 9.58 -3.89
N GLU A 94 -6.17 9.30 -5.17
CA GLU A 94 -6.95 8.33 -5.95
C GLU A 94 -6.43 6.91 -5.80
N ALA A 95 -5.16 6.77 -5.39
CA ALA A 95 -4.55 5.48 -5.10
C ALA A 95 -3.78 5.51 -3.77
N VAL A 96 -3.71 4.35 -3.13
CA VAL A 96 -2.86 4.11 -1.95
C VAL A 96 -2.04 2.85 -2.16
N MET A 97 -0.73 2.93 -1.91
CA MET A 97 0.16 1.78 -1.98
C MET A 97 0.36 1.19 -0.59
N ILE A 98 0.18 -0.13 -0.49
CA ILE A 98 0.37 -0.88 0.74
C ILE A 98 1.84 -1.19 0.96
N ALA A 99 2.29 -1.03 2.20
CA ALA A 99 3.65 -1.34 2.59
C ALA A 99 3.95 -2.84 2.65
N SER A 100 5.12 -3.22 2.22
CA SER A 100 5.67 -4.58 2.32
C SER A 100 6.43 -4.82 3.64
N ALA A 101 5.86 -4.37 4.76
CA ALA A 101 6.39 -4.51 6.11
C ALA A 101 5.43 -5.28 7.03
N TYR A 102 5.94 -5.76 8.18
CA TYR A 102 5.13 -6.39 9.23
C TYR A 102 4.71 -5.36 10.27
N TYR A 103 3.49 -5.49 10.81
CA TYR A 103 2.91 -4.62 11.84
C TYR A 103 2.38 -5.46 12.99
N SER A 104 3.23 -5.73 13.98
CA SER A 104 2.95 -6.71 15.03
C SER A 104 1.75 -6.34 15.92
N LYS A 105 1.39 -5.06 16.01
CA LYS A 105 0.22 -4.60 16.79
C LYS A 105 -1.06 -4.43 15.96
N ILE A 106 -1.00 -4.65 14.64
CA ILE A 106 -2.17 -4.64 13.77
C ILE A 106 -2.52 -6.06 13.34
N ASP A 107 -1.58 -6.76 12.72
CA ASP A 107 -1.76 -8.12 12.22
C ASP A 107 -0.48 -8.95 12.40
N PRO A 108 -0.26 -9.52 13.61
CA PRO A 108 0.96 -10.26 13.93
C PRO A 108 1.23 -11.40 12.96
N GLY A 109 2.45 -11.47 12.43
CA GLY A 109 2.89 -12.55 11.54
C GLY A 109 2.41 -12.44 10.09
N THR A 110 1.57 -11.45 9.76
CA THR A 110 1.09 -11.22 8.39
C THR A 110 1.81 -10.02 7.79
N LEU A 111 2.40 -10.19 6.60
CA LEU A 111 2.97 -9.07 5.85
C LEU A 111 1.85 -8.09 5.45
N GLY A 112 2.08 -6.78 5.55
CA GLY A 112 1.07 -5.75 5.26
C GLY A 112 0.39 -5.93 3.91
N LEU A 113 1.13 -6.32 2.88
CA LEU A 113 0.62 -6.64 1.54
C LEU A 113 -0.43 -7.78 1.51
N PHE A 114 -0.48 -8.62 2.55
CA PHE A 114 -1.40 -9.77 2.61
C PHE A 114 -2.38 -9.66 3.80
N SER A 115 -2.45 -8.49 4.43
CA SER A 115 -3.29 -8.26 5.61
C SER A 115 -4.65 -7.67 5.25
N SER A 116 -5.72 -8.45 5.44
CA SER A 116 -7.08 -7.94 5.33
C SER A 116 -7.41 -6.91 6.42
N LYS A 117 -6.81 -7.01 7.60
CA LYS A 117 -6.96 -6.00 8.66
C LYS A 117 -6.48 -4.63 8.22
N ILE A 118 -5.37 -4.56 7.45
CA ILE A 118 -4.84 -3.29 6.94
C ILE A 118 -5.71 -2.77 5.77
N MET A 119 -6.05 -3.62 4.81
CA MET A 119 -6.73 -3.16 3.59
C MET A 119 -8.25 -3.05 3.77
N THR A 120 -8.88 -4.05 4.38
CA THR A 120 -10.33 -4.09 4.53
C THR A 120 -10.78 -3.36 5.79
N ASP A 121 -10.23 -3.72 6.97
CA ASP A 121 -10.76 -3.14 8.21
C ASP A 121 -10.29 -1.70 8.41
N MET A 122 -9.01 -1.39 8.16
CA MET A 122 -8.51 -0.02 8.34
C MET A 122 -8.84 0.86 7.15
N LEU A 123 -8.32 0.56 5.93
CA LEU A 123 -8.50 1.47 4.79
C LEU A 123 -9.96 1.59 4.37
N ARG A 124 -10.64 0.47 4.08
CA ARG A 124 -12.04 0.52 3.66
C ARG A 124 -12.98 0.87 4.83
N GLY A 125 -12.74 0.29 6.02
CA GLY A 125 -13.58 0.50 7.21
C GLY A 125 -13.30 1.84 7.90
N ASP A 126 -12.17 1.98 8.63
CA ASP A 126 -11.91 3.14 9.50
C ASP A 126 -11.68 4.45 8.73
N PHE A 127 -11.00 4.37 7.59
CA PHE A 127 -10.74 5.54 6.74
C PHE A 127 -11.85 5.81 5.72
N GLY A 128 -12.75 4.84 5.47
CA GLY A 128 -13.77 4.95 4.42
C GLY A 128 -13.19 5.14 3.02
N TYR A 129 -11.93 4.71 2.80
CA TYR A 129 -11.20 4.97 1.56
C TYR A 129 -11.82 4.21 0.37
N GLN A 130 -12.21 4.95 -0.67
CA GLN A 130 -12.87 4.40 -1.86
C GLN A 130 -11.95 4.34 -3.10
N GLY A 131 -10.73 4.87 -3.01
CA GLY A 131 -9.76 4.85 -4.11
C GLY A 131 -9.13 3.48 -4.33
N LEU A 132 -8.20 3.41 -5.27
CA LEU A 132 -7.50 2.21 -5.68
C LEU A 132 -6.47 1.76 -4.64
N ILE A 133 -6.53 0.52 -4.19
CA ILE A 133 -5.52 -0.10 -3.32
C ILE A 133 -4.50 -0.84 -4.19
N VAL A 134 -3.26 -0.34 -4.18
CA VAL A 134 -2.16 -0.84 -5.03
C VAL A 134 -1.15 -1.58 -4.16
N SER A 135 -0.58 -2.67 -4.66
CA SER A 135 0.53 -3.33 -3.96
C SER A 135 1.84 -2.54 -4.12
N ASP A 136 2.76 -2.71 -3.18
CA ASP A 136 4.18 -2.55 -3.47
C ASP A 136 4.65 -3.68 -4.40
N ASP A 137 5.92 -3.70 -4.80
CA ASP A 137 6.41 -4.71 -5.76
C ASP A 137 6.27 -6.15 -5.22
N LEU A 138 5.46 -6.94 -5.91
CA LEU A 138 5.24 -8.36 -5.62
C LEU A 138 6.24 -9.29 -6.32
N GLY A 139 7.13 -8.75 -7.15
CA GLY A 139 8.06 -9.53 -7.94
C GLY A 139 9.44 -9.62 -7.31
N SER A 140 10.10 -8.50 -7.18
CA SER A 140 11.53 -8.39 -6.87
C SER A 140 11.82 -8.03 -5.42
N SER A 141 10.87 -7.51 -4.66
CA SER A 141 11.06 -7.16 -3.25
C SER A 141 11.34 -8.41 -2.39
N VAL A 142 12.44 -8.39 -1.64
CA VAL A 142 12.87 -9.53 -0.80
C VAL A 142 11.85 -9.85 0.29
N SER A 143 11.11 -8.86 0.77
CA SER A 143 10.08 -9.01 1.81
C SER A 143 8.98 -10.00 1.45
N VAL A 144 8.68 -10.20 0.16
CA VAL A 144 7.60 -11.10 -0.31
C VAL A 144 8.07 -12.51 -0.66
N PHE A 145 9.35 -12.81 -0.56
CA PHE A 145 9.93 -14.10 -1.03
C PHE A 145 9.49 -15.31 -0.20
N SER A 146 8.93 -15.11 0.99
CA SER A 146 8.30 -16.17 1.78
C SER A 146 7.02 -16.74 1.15
N VAL A 147 6.46 -16.06 0.14
CA VAL A 147 5.26 -16.48 -0.61
C VAL A 147 5.68 -16.86 -2.03
N ASP A 148 5.17 -17.98 -2.53
CA ASP A 148 5.36 -18.37 -3.93
C ASP A 148 4.98 -17.26 -4.89
N GLY A 149 5.87 -16.93 -5.85
CA GLY A 149 5.76 -15.76 -6.72
C GLY A 149 4.45 -15.71 -7.49
N GLY A 150 3.98 -16.84 -7.99
CA GLY A 150 2.71 -16.94 -8.73
C GLY A 150 1.49 -16.61 -7.88
N HIS A 151 1.53 -16.87 -6.57
CA HIS A 151 0.39 -16.69 -5.67
C HIS A 151 0.36 -15.32 -4.97
N ARG A 152 1.38 -14.47 -5.11
CA ARG A 152 1.44 -13.18 -4.41
C ARG A 152 0.30 -12.25 -4.80
N ALA A 153 0.00 -12.14 -6.10
CA ALA A 153 -1.11 -11.30 -6.57
C ALA A 153 -2.47 -11.79 -6.09
N SER A 154 -2.73 -13.11 -6.12
CA SER A 154 -4.00 -13.67 -5.63
C SER A 154 -4.17 -13.48 -4.12
N LYS A 155 -3.10 -13.62 -3.32
CA LYS A 155 -3.11 -13.32 -1.88
C LYS A 155 -3.40 -11.84 -1.63
N PHE A 156 -2.74 -10.93 -2.36
CA PHE A 156 -2.95 -9.49 -2.23
C PHE A 156 -4.40 -9.11 -2.53
N VAL A 157 -4.95 -9.56 -3.66
CA VAL A 157 -6.34 -9.27 -4.04
C VAL A 157 -7.32 -9.89 -3.05
N SER A 158 -7.09 -11.12 -2.59
CA SER A 158 -7.95 -11.77 -1.58
C SER A 158 -7.97 -11.03 -0.25
N ALA A 159 -6.88 -10.34 0.11
CA ALA A 159 -6.79 -9.54 1.33
C ALA A 159 -7.45 -8.15 1.22
N GLY A 160 -7.90 -7.74 0.04
CA GLY A 160 -8.60 -6.47 -0.19
C GLY A 160 -7.91 -5.52 -1.18
N GLY A 161 -6.77 -5.91 -1.76
CA GLY A 161 -6.06 -5.11 -2.76
C GLY A 161 -6.73 -5.14 -4.13
N ASP A 162 -6.50 -4.12 -4.95
CA ASP A 162 -7.16 -3.97 -6.26
C ASP A 162 -6.19 -4.14 -7.44
N LEU A 163 -4.99 -3.56 -7.36
CA LEU A 163 -4.00 -3.54 -8.43
C LEU A 163 -2.66 -4.10 -7.96
N ALA A 164 -2.30 -5.27 -8.44
CA ALA A 164 -1.01 -5.93 -8.16
C ALA A 164 0.07 -5.40 -9.11
N ILE A 165 1.24 -5.01 -8.56
CA ILE A 165 2.41 -4.56 -9.31
C ILE A 165 3.50 -5.63 -9.20
N THR A 166 4.21 -5.89 -10.29
CA THR A 166 5.43 -6.70 -10.31
C THR A 166 6.49 -6.06 -11.19
N ALA A 167 7.71 -5.92 -10.66
CA ALA A 167 8.90 -5.53 -11.43
C ALA A 167 9.53 -6.74 -12.15
N ASP A 168 9.15 -7.97 -11.80
CA ASP A 168 9.57 -9.18 -12.52
C ASP A 168 8.51 -9.58 -13.56
N PRO A 169 8.76 -9.36 -14.85
CA PRO A 169 7.81 -9.69 -15.92
C PRO A 169 7.56 -11.19 -16.06
N LEU A 170 8.48 -12.05 -15.59
CA LEU A 170 8.32 -13.52 -15.66
C LEU A 170 7.23 -14.01 -14.71
N LEU A 171 6.93 -13.26 -13.65
CA LEU A 171 5.88 -13.59 -12.69
C LEU A 171 4.48 -13.16 -13.16
N ALA A 172 4.35 -12.31 -14.15
CA ALA A 172 3.05 -11.82 -14.63
C ALA A 172 2.11 -12.98 -15.05
N GLY A 173 2.61 -13.91 -15.87
CA GLY A 173 1.83 -15.07 -16.31
C GLY A 173 1.39 -15.98 -15.15
N PRO A 174 2.29 -16.44 -14.26
CA PRO A 174 1.93 -17.18 -13.06
C PRO A 174 0.90 -16.46 -12.17
N MET A 175 1.08 -15.16 -11.92
CA MET A 175 0.16 -14.36 -11.12
C MET A 175 -1.24 -14.26 -11.75
N ILE A 176 -1.32 -14.06 -13.07
CA ILE A 176 -2.61 -14.04 -13.79
C ILE A 176 -3.32 -15.39 -13.68
N ARG A 177 -2.61 -16.52 -13.84
CA ARG A 177 -3.21 -17.85 -13.68
C ARG A 177 -3.76 -18.07 -12.27
N ALA A 178 -3.01 -17.69 -11.23
CA ALA A 178 -3.48 -17.80 -9.86
C ALA A 178 -4.68 -16.89 -9.56
N LEU A 179 -4.70 -15.67 -10.07
CA LEU A 179 -5.86 -14.77 -9.98
C LEU A 179 -7.09 -15.37 -10.69
N THR A 180 -6.92 -15.88 -11.92
CA THR A 180 -8.01 -16.51 -12.66
C THR A 180 -8.58 -17.71 -11.92
N SER A 181 -7.74 -18.52 -11.26
CA SER A 181 -8.19 -19.65 -10.47
C SER A 181 -9.04 -19.26 -9.26
N THR A 182 -8.87 -18.07 -8.71
CA THR A 182 -9.74 -17.60 -7.60
C THR A 182 -11.19 -17.38 -8.04
N ALA A 183 -11.42 -17.11 -9.33
CA ALA A 183 -12.77 -16.90 -9.91
C ALA A 183 -13.63 -18.17 -9.94
N THR A 184 -13.07 -19.35 -9.63
CA THR A 184 -13.82 -20.61 -9.53
C THR A 184 -14.80 -20.63 -8.35
N SER A 185 -14.55 -19.84 -7.31
CA SER A 185 -15.49 -19.65 -6.19
C SER A 185 -16.32 -18.37 -6.37
N ALA A 186 -17.56 -18.37 -5.86
CA ALA A 186 -18.43 -17.20 -5.90
C ALA A 186 -17.83 -15.99 -5.19
N SER A 187 -17.19 -16.21 -4.02
CA SER A 187 -16.53 -15.15 -3.26
C SER A 187 -15.29 -14.60 -3.97
N GLY A 188 -14.47 -15.46 -4.56
CA GLY A 188 -13.29 -15.07 -5.32
C GLY A 188 -13.68 -14.28 -6.58
N LYS A 189 -14.70 -14.74 -7.33
CA LYS A 189 -15.25 -14.01 -8.47
C LYS A 189 -15.74 -12.62 -8.06
N LYS A 190 -16.52 -12.52 -6.98
CA LYS A 190 -17.00 -11.24 -6.45
C LYS A 190 -15.83 -10.31 -6.14
N ARG A 191 -14.79 -10.80 -5.44
CA ARG A 191 -13.62 -10.00 -5.07
C ARG A 191 -12.85 -9.49 -6.29
N LEU A 192 -12.68 -10.33 -7.34
CA LEU A 192 -12.02 -9.91 -8.58
C LEU A 192 -12.83 -8.84 -9.33
N VAL A 193 -14.16 -8.98 -9.41
CA VAL A 193 -15.03 -7.97 -10.01
C VAL A 193 -14.94 -6.66 -9.27
N ASP A 194 -14.93 -6.69 -7.95
CA ASP A 194 -14.81 -5.54 -7.07
C ASP A 194 -13.45 -4.82 -7.29
N ALA A 195 -12.33 -5.57 -7.32
CA ALA A 195 -11.01 -5.04 -7.63
C ALA A 195 -10.95 -4.39 -9.01
N ALA A 196 -11.46 -5.08 -10.02
CA ALA A 196 -11.50 -4.57 -11.39
C ALA A 196 -12.36 -3.30 -11.51
N SER A 197 -13.46 -3.21 -10.76
CA SER A 197 -14.31 -2.02 -10.72
C SER A 197 -13.57 -0.78 -10.21
N HIS A 198 -12.78 -0.91 -9.15
CA HIS A 198 -11.93 0.19 -8.66
C HIS A 198 -10.94 0.66 -9.73
N VAL A 199 -10.28 -0.27 -10.43
CA VAL A 199 -9.34 0.07 -11.52
C VAL A 199 -10.06 0.77 -12.67
N ILE A 200 -11.23 0.26 -13.10
CA ILE A 200 -12.01 0.83 -14.20
C ILE A 200 -12.51 2.22 -13.82
N ASN A 201 -13.01 2.44 -12.60
CA ASN A 201 -13.49 3.73 -12.15
C ASN A 201 -12.40 4.81 -12.20
N VAL A 202 -11.18 4.51 -11.75
CA VAL A 202 -10.05 5.45 -11.86
C VAL A 202 -9.71 5.72 -13.33
N LYS A 203 -9.68 4.71 -14.19
CA LYS A 203 -9.44 4.89 -15.62
C LYS A 203 -10.50 5.76 -16.30
N LEU A 204 -11.77 5.54 -15.99
CA LEU A 204 -12.88 6.33 -16.54
C LEU A 204 -12.81 7.79 -16.11
N ALA A 205 -12.53 8.04 -14.82
CA ALA A 205 -12.40 9.39 -14.27
C ALA A 205 -11.28 10.22 -14.96
N HIS A 206 -10.28 9.56 -15.53
CA HIS A 206 -9.15 10.19 -16.22
C HIS A 206 -9.15 9.95 -17.75
N SER A 207 -10.26 9.49 -18.32
CA SER A 207 -10.37 9.22 -19.78
C SER A 207 -9.28 8.26 -20.30
N LEU A 208 -8.86 7.30 -19.49
CA LEU A 208 -7.83 6.30 -19.82
C LEU A 208 -8.42 4.99 -20.41
N THR A 209 -9.71 4.97 -20.68
CA THR A 209 -10.41 3.88 -21.39
C THR A 209 -10.73 4.34 -22.79
N LYS A 210 -10.40 3.50 -23.77
CA LYS A 210 -10.91 3.64 -25.14
C LYS A 210 -12.16 2.82 -25.29
#